data_734d915a7a1452a479e691c8e9873cbf
#
_entry.id   734d915a7a1452a479e691c8e9873cbf
#
_cell.length_a   1.000
_cell.length_b   1.000
_cell.length_c   1.000
_cell.angle_alpha   90.00
_cell.angle_beta   90.00
_cell.angle_gamma   90.00
#
_symmetry.space_group_name_H-M   'P 1'
#
loop_
_entity.id
_entity.type
_entity.pdbx_description
1 polymer ?
#
loop_
_entity_poly.entity_id
_entity_poly.type
_entity_poly.pdbx_seq_one_letter_code
_entity_poly.pdbx_strand_id
1 'polypeptide(L)'
;LTVFCFVFFILSCLFSVANVRVFCRPQTDSLLRISYLYVFVKSLKKNIYEKITSVARNLVATGKAIENDFGIPIVNKRISVTPIALVGASACHCPEDFAQIAGVLDKAAKEVGANFIGGYSALVGKGMTAAEKNLILSIPEAMAKTERVCSSVNVSSTKTGLNMDAVYLMGQVVKQTATATKESGSLGCAKLVVFCNAPDDNPFMAGAFHGVTEADAIINVGVSGP
;
A
#
# COMPACT_ATOMS: atom_id res chain seq x y z
N LEU A 1 -1.47 -16.60 29.61
CA LEU A 1 -2.22 -15.70 28.68
C LEU A 1 -1.18 -14.93 27.88
N THR A 2 -0.87 -15.38 26.68
CA THR A 2 0.11 -14.68 25.82
C THR A 2 -0.66 -13.60 25.04
N VAL A 3 -0.59 -12.36 25.54
CA VAL A 3 -1.18 -11.21 24.85
C VAL A 3 -0.21 -10.81 23.72
N PHE A 4 -0.63 -10.98 22.47
CA PHE A 4 0.13 -10.45 21.34
C PHE A 4 -0.30 -9.02 21.06
N CYS A 5 0.62 -8.08 21.22
CA CYS A 5 0.37 -6.68 20.91
C CYS A 5 0.88 -6.36 19.49
N PHE A 6 0.02 -5.81 18.64
CA PHE A 6 0.37 -5.32 17.32
C PHE A 6 0.40 -3.79 17.35
N VAL A 7 1.52 -3.21 17.02
CA VAL A 7 1.61 -1.76 16.82
C VAL A 7 1.57 -1.46 15.31
N PHE A 8 0.53 -0.77 14.89
CA PHE A 8 0.39 -0.26 13.53
C PHE A 8 0.74 1.21 13.49
N PHE A 9 1.68 1.55 12.67
CA PHE A 9 1.99 2.93 12.35
C PHE A 9 1.33 3.27 11.02
N ILE A 10 0.37 4.17 11.03
CA ILE A 10 -0.36 4.60 9.85
C ILE A 10 0.27 5.90 9.38
N LEU A 11 0.74 5.89 8.16
CA LEU A 11 1.30 7.06 7.52
C LEU A 11 0.34 7.54 6.45
N SER A 12 -0.44 8.57 6.74
CA SER A 12 -1.16 9.30 5.72
C SER A 12 -0.17 10.18 4.96
N CYS A 13 0.16 9.80 3.74
CA CYS A 13 0.96 10.62 2.86
C CYS A 13 0.07 11.66 2.17
N LEU A 14 -0.24 12.75 2.86
CA LEU A 14 -0.72 13.96 2.19
C LEU A 14 0.43 14.55 1.37
N PHE A 15 0.51 14.18 0.10
CA PHE A 15 1.33 14.91 -0.84
C PHE A 15 0.61 16.22 -1.18
N SER A 16 1.10 17.32 -0.66
CA SER A 16 0.90 18.60 -1.31
C SER A 16 1.55 18.51 -2.71
N VAL A 17 0.77 18.07 -3.67
CA VAL A 17 1.12 18.23 -5.07
C VAL A 17 0.97 19.70 -5.34
N ALA A 18 2.08 20.40 -5.39
CA ALA A 18 2.09 21.76 -5.95
C ALA A 18 1.33 21.71 -7.28
N ASN A 19 0.26 22.50 -7.38
CA ASN A 19 -0.57 22.59 -8.56
C ASN A 19 0.27 23.07 -9.76
N VAL A 20 0.94 22.16 -10.42
CA VAL A 20 1.42 22.39 -11.77
C VAL A 20 0.28 22.01 -12.70
N ARG A 21 -0.57 22.99 -13.01
CA ARG A 21 -1.48 22.89 -14.16
C ARG A 21 -0.64 22.85 -15.43
N VAL A 22 -0.26 21.64 -15.83
CA VAL A 22 0.26 21.43 -17.17
C VAL A 22 -0.94 21.35 -18.11
N PHE A 23 -1.20 22.46 -18.80
CA PHE A 23 -2.05 22.49 -19.97
C PHE A 23 -1.38 21.63 -21.05
N CYS A 24 -1.71 20.35 -21.14
CA CYS A 24 -1.31 19.52 -22.26
C CYS A 24 -2.10 19.96 -23.50
N ARG A 25 -1.48 20.76 -24.37
CA ARG A 25 -1.87 20.80 -25.78
C ARG A 25 -1.57 19.42 -26.40
N PRO A 26 -2.51 18.83 -27.17
CA PRO A 26 -2.27 17.56 -27.84
C PRO A 26 -1.47 17.83 -29.12
N GLN A 27 -0.19 17.76 -29.07
CA GLN A 27 0.76 17.60 -30.19
C GLN A 27 2.16 18.09 -29.77
N THR A 28 2.95 17.22 -29.17
CA THR A 28 4.42 17.25 -29.34
C THR A 28 5.01 15.99 -28.68
N ASP A 29 5.81 15.29 -29.45
CA ASP A 29 6.83 14.28 -29.14
C ASP A 29 6.57 13.28 -28.01
N SER A 30 6.35 12.03 -28.42
CA SER A 30 6.27 10.85 -27.56
C SER A 30 7.47 10.71 -26.62
N LEU A 31 8.65 11.14 -27.01
CA LEU A 31 9.89 11.09 -26.22
C LEU A 31 9.89 12.09 -25.07
N LEU A 32 9.40 13.31 -25.26
CA LEU A 32 9.27 14.30 -24.18
C LEU A 32 8.25 13.84 -23.13
N ARG A 33 7.16 13.25 -23.57
CA ARG A 33 6.12 12.70 -22.69
C ARG A 33 6.67 11.58 -21.80
N ILE A 34 7.45 10.66 -22.38
CA ILE A 34 8.11 9.57 -21.65
C ILE A 34 9.13 10.11 -20.63
N SER A 35 9.92 11.10 -21.00
CA SER A 35 10.90 11.68 -20.08
C SER A 35 10.24 12.43 -18.91
N TYR A 36 9.16 13.17 -19.14
CA TYR A 36 8.38 13.82 -18.08
C TYR A 36 7.75 12.80 -17.12
N LEU A 37 7.12 11.76 -17.64
CA LEU A 37 6.52 10.69 -16.83
C LEU A 37 7.58 9.99 -15.95
N TYR A 38 8.75 9.72 -16.50
CA TYR A 38 9.85 9.10 -15.74
C TYR A 38 10.32 9.97 -14.58
N VAL A 39 10.40 11.29 -14.77
CA VAL A 39 10.76 12.26 -13.71
C VAL A 39 9.72 12.25 -12.60
N PHE A 40 8.42 12.19 -12.92
CA PHE A 40 7.34 12.14 -11.92
C PHE A 40 7.38 10.87 -11.09
N VAL A 41 7.51 9.69 -11.70
CA VAL A 41 7.61 8.41 -10.98
C VAL A 41 8.86 8.38 -10.10
N LYS A 42 10.00 8.90 -10.58
CA LYS A 42 11.24 8.98 -9.80
C LYS A 42 11.09 9.88 -8.57
N SER A 43 10.50 11.07 -8.75
CA SER A 43 10.22 11.98 -7.65
C SER A 43 9.25 11.38 -6.64
N LEU A 44 8.17 10.74 -7.11
CA LEU A 44 7.20 10.04 -6.27
C LEU A 44 7.87 8.96 -5.43
N LYS A 45 8.69 8.11 -6.04
CA LYS A 45 9.44 7.07 -5.34
C LYS A 45 10.33 7.62 -4.23
N LYS A 46 11.05 8.72 -4.52
CA LYS A 46 11.89 9.40 -3.53
C LYS A 46 11.06 9.92 -2.35
N ASN A 47 9.97 10.62 -2.64
CA ASN A 47 9.11 11.20 -1.62
C ASN A 47 8.46 10.14 -0.72
N ILE A 48 7.98 9.04 -1.30
CA ILE A 48 7.43 7.89 -0.54
C ILE A 48 8.49 7.34 0.42
N TYR A 49 9.69 7.07 -0.10
CA TYR A 49 10.79 6.54 0.70
C TYR A 49 11.18 7.46 1.86
N GLU A 50 11.41 8.74 1.57
CA GLU A 50 11.80 9.74 2.58
C GLU A 50 10.71 9.93 3.64
N LYS A 51 9.43 9.98 3.27
CA LYS A 51 8.33 10.11 4.22
C LYS A 51 8.28 8.91 5.17
N ILE A 52 8.31 7.68 4.65
CA ILE A 52 8.26 6.46 5.47
C ILE A 52 9.46 6.40 6.42
N THR A 53 10.68 6.56 5.89
CA THR A 53 11.89 6.43 6.68
C THR A 53 12.05 7.53 7.72
N SER A 54 11.58 8.74 7.44
CA SER A 54 11.62 9.84 8.42
C SER A 54 10.62 9.67 9.56
N VAL A 55 9.37 9.33 9.25
CA VAL A 55 8.30 9.28 10.24
C VAL A 55 8.35 7.99 11.05
N ALA A 56 8.62 6.85 10.43
CA ALA A 56 8.63 5.55 11.11
C ALA A 56 10.01 5.16 11.68
N ARG A 57 11.01 6.06 11.62
CA ARG A 57 12.39 5.79 12.05
C ARG A 57 12.51 5.16 13.44
N ASN A 58 11.72 5.60 14.40
CA ASN A 58 11.80 5.16 15.77
C ASN A 58 10.82 4.02 16.13
N LEU A 59 9.98 3.57 15.19
CA LEU A 59 8.93 2.58 15.44
C LEU A 59 9.44 1.33 16.16
N VAL A 60 10.49 0.72 15.64
CA VAL A 60 11.02 -0.54 16.18
C VAL A 60 11.71 -0.34 17.52
N ALA A 61 12.49 0.73 17.66
CA ALA A 61 13.19 1.06 18.90
C ALA A 61 12.20 1.35 20.04
N THR A 62 11.17 2.17 19.76
CA THR A 62 10.10 2.47 20.71
C THR A 62 9.32 1.21 21.08
N GLY A 63 8.98 0.36 20.10
CA GLY A 63 8.31 -0.91 20.38
C GLY A 63 9.12 -1.81 21.32
N LYS A 64 10.44 -1.91 21.13
CA LYS A 64 11.31 -2.69 22.01
C LYS A 64 11.42 -2.09 23.42
N ALA A 65 11.45 -0.77 23.54
CA ALA A 65 11.44 -0.09 24.85
C ALA A 65 10.15 -0.42 25.62
N ILE A 66 8.99 -0.34 24.95
CA ILE A 66 7.71 -0.71 25.56
C ILE A 66 7.68 -2.19 25.96
N GLU A 67 8.20 -3.09 25.14
CA GLU A 67 8.33 -4.52 25.48
C GLU A 67 9.12 -4.71 26.80
N ASN A 68 10.24 -3.98 26.95
CA ASN A 68 11.10 -4.07 28.13
C ASN A 68 10.43 -3.47 29.38
N ASP A 69 9.75 -2.33 29.23
CA ASP A 69 9.16 -1.61 30.36
C ASP A 69 7.92 -2.32 30.92
N PHE A 70 7.12 -2.94 30.05
CA PHE A 70 5.84 -3.54 30.43
C PHE A 70 5.84 -5.08 30.41
N GLY A 71 6.89 -5.72 29.90
CA GLY A 71 6.96 -7.16 29.80
C GLY A 71 5.94 -7.78 28.80
N ILE A 72 5.38 -6.97 27.91
CA ILE A 72 4.36 -7.39 26.93
C ILE A 72 5.03 -7.52 25.55
N PRO A 73 5.04 -8.71 24.93
CA PRO A 73 5.67 -8.88 23.63
C PRO A 73 4.88 -8.15 22.52
N ILE A 74 5.56 -7.27 21.78
CA ILE A 74 5.03 -6.63 20.56
C ILE A 74 5.51 -7.43 19.36
N VAL A 75 4.76 -8.44 18.99
CA VAL A 75 5.16 -9.44 17.98
C VAL A 75 5.31 -8.84 16.59
N ASN A 76 4.42 -7.91 16.21
CA ASN A 76 4.44 -7.31 14.90
C ASN A 76 4.44 -5.77 14.98
N LYS A 77 5.46 -5.20 14.34
CA LYS A 77 5.58 -3.77 14.11
C LYS A 77 5.35 -3.54 12.61
N ARG A 78 4.19 -2.98 12.27
CA ARG A 78 3.74 -2.84 10.88
C ARG A 78 3.55 -1.37 10.50
N ILE A 79 3.73 -1.07 9.24
CA ILE A 79 3.41 0.23 8.65
C ILE A 79 2.24 0.02 7.70
N SER A 80 1.31 0.96 7.64
CA SER A 80 0.32 1.03 6.57
C SER A 80 0.35 2.44 5.99
N VAL A 81 0.33 2.54 4.67
CA VAL A 81 0.32 3.82 3.95
C VAL A 81 -1.03 4.03 3.28
N THR A 82 -1.35 5.27 2.97
CA THR A 82 -2.51 5.63 2.14
C THR A 82 -2.51 4.80 0.86
N PRO A 83 -3.69 4.40 0.34
CA PRO A 83 -3.78 3.58 -0.86
C PRO A 83 -2.88 4.07 -1.99
N ILE A 84 -1.93 3.25 -2.38
CA ILE A 84 -0.94 3.61 -3.44
C ILE A 84 -1.64 3.88 -4.78
N ALA A 85 -2.81 3.29 -5.02
CA ALA A 85 -3.60 3.63 -6.21
C ALA A 85 -3.99 5.11 -6.24
N LEU A 86 -4.29 5.73 -5.09
CA LEU A 86 -4.58 7.17 -4.98
C LEU A 86 -3.30 7.99 -5.10
N VAL A 87 -2.26 7.61 -4.37
CA VAL A 87 -0.97 8.34 -4.34
C VAL A 87 -0.29 8.33 -5.72
N GLY A 88 -0.35 7.19 -6.42
CA GLY A 88 0.26 7.01 -7.73
C GLY A 88 -0.59 7.48 -8.92
N ALA A 89 -1.86 7.85 -8.70
CA ALA A 89 -2.81 8.10 -9.78
C ALA A 89 -2.35 9.16 -10.81
N SER A 90 -1.62 10.17 -10.37
CA SER A 90 -1.12 11.25 -11.23
C SER A 90 0.20 10.93 -11.95
N ALA A 91 0.97 9.97 -11.45
CA ALA A 91 2.32 9.70 -11.91
C ALA A 91 2.49 8.34 -12.60
N CYS A 92 1.67 7.34 -12.21
CA CYS A 92 1.77 5.97 -12.71
C CYS A 92 0.71 5.71 -13.77
N HIS A 93 1.17 5.31 -14.95
CA HIS A 93 0.29 5.12 -16.11
C HIS A 93 0.25 3.67 -16.61
N CYS A 94 1.09 2.81 -16.08
CA CYS A 94 1.14 1.39 -16.39
C CYS A 94 1.37 0.53 -15.14
N PRO A 95 1.11 -0.78 -15.18
CA PRO A 95 1.34 -1.67 -14.05
C PRO A 95 2.79 -1.69 -13.56
N GLU A 96 3.76 -1.57 -14.46
CA GLU A 96 5.20 -1.60 -14.16
C GLU A 96 5.63 -0.42 -13.28
N ASP A 97 5.01 0.75 -13.44
CA ASP A 97 5.26 1.92 -12.60
C ASP A 97 4.86 1.63 -11.15
N PHE A 98 3.69 1.02 -10.95
CA PHE A 98 3.22 0.60 -9.63
C PHE A 98 4.10 -0.49 -9.02
N ALA A 99 4.54 -1.48 -9.81
CA ALA A 99 5.45 -2.53 -9.33
C ALA A 99 6.78 -1.94 -8.82
N GLN A 100 7.29 -0.86 -9.44
CA GLN A 100 8.46 -0.14 -8.95
C GLN A 100 8.21 0.54 -7.60
N ILE A 101 6.99 1.06 -7.36
CA ILE A 101 6.63 1.64 -6.06
C ILE A 101 6.60 0.55 -4.99
N ALA A 102 6.08 -0.64 -5.28
CA ALA A 102 6.15 -1.77 -4.35
C ALA A 102 7.58 -2.07 -3.89
N GLY A 103 8.55 -2.04 -4.80
CA GLY A 103 9.98 -2.19 -4.46
C GLY A 103 10.50 -1.09 -3.53
N VAL A 104 10.01 0.13 -3.67
CA VAL A 104 10.36 1.25 -2.77
C VAL A 104 9.77 1.07 -1.38
N LEU A 105 8.51 0.62 -1.30
CA LEU A 105 7.85 0.29 -0.03
C LEU A 105 8.61 -0.81 0.72
N ASP A 106 9.00 -1.87 0.01
CA ASP A 106 9.76 -2.98 0.58
C ASP A 106 11.12 -2.52 1.13
N LYS A 107 11.83 -1.68 0.36
CA LYS A 107 13.11 -1.10 0.77
C LYS A 107 12.94 -0.22 2.02
N ALA A 108 11.95 0.65 2.06
CA ALA A 108 11.69 1.51 3.21
C ALA A 108 11.31 0.69 4.46
N ALA A 109 10.48 -0.35 4.31
CA ALA A 109 10.11 -1.25 5.40
C ALA A 109 11.33 -2.01 5.95
N LYS A 110 12.24 -2.45 5.08
CA LYS A 110 13.50 -3.11 5.47
C LYS A 110 14.40 -2.17 6.26
N GLU A 111 14.53 -0.91 5.82
CA GLU A 111 15.37 0.08 6.50
C GLU A 111 14.87 0.44 7.89
N VAL A 112 13.57 0.66 8.03
CA VAL A 112 12.93 0.94 9.33
C VAL A 112 12.87 -0.29 10.24
N GLY A 113 13.02 -1.50 9.68
CA GLY A 113 12.91 -2.76 10.41
C GLY A 113 11.48 -3.21 10.67
N ALA A 114 10.48 -2.63 9.97
CA ALA A 114 9.09 -3.07 10.07
C ALA A 114 8.90 -4.48 9.52
N ASN A 115 8.05 -5.28 10.16
CA ASN A 115 7.79 -6.65 9.71
C ASN A 115 7.06 -6.69 8.37
N PHE A 116 6.05 -5.83 8.23
CA PHE A 116 5.24 -5.70 7.01
C PHE A 116 4.87 -4.26 6.73
N ILE A 117 4.62 -3.95 5.47
CA ILE A 117 4.07 -2.68 5.02
C ILE A 117 2.84 -2.92 4.15
N GLY A 118 1.70 -2.39 4.60
CA GLY A 118 0.43 -2.37 3.88
C GLY A 118 0.20 -1.06 3.14
N GLY A 119 -0.91 -1.00 2.38
CA GLY A 119 -1.27 0.18 1.60
C GLY A 119 -0.93 0.07 0.12
N TYR A 120 -0.33 -1.03 -0.34
CA TYR A 120 -0.31 -1.36 -1.77
C TYR A 120 -1.71 -1.81 -2.18
N SER A 121 -2.64 -0.85 -2.22
CA SER A 121 -4.08 -1.09 -2.19
C SER A 121 -4.85 -0.21 -3.17
N ALA A 122 -6.08 -0.68 -3.49
CA ALA A 122 -7.06 0.03 -4.28
C ALA A 122 -8.46 -0.10 -3.65
N LEU A 123 -9.26 0.97 -3.74
CA LEU A 123 -10.61 1.05 -3.18
C LEU A 123 -11.63 1.14 -4.32
N VAL A 124 -12.01 -0.01 -4.88
CA VAL A 124 -12.78 -0.11 -6.12
C VAL A 124 -14.27 -0.43 -5.92
N GLY A 125 -14.79 -0.29 -4.70
CA GLY A 125 -16.19 -0.60 -4.40
C GLY A 125 -17.22 0.25 -5.17
N LYS A 126 -16.88 1.51 -5.48
CA LYS A 126 -17.77 2.41 -6.26
C LYS A 126 -17.56 2.37 -7.77
N GLY A 127 -16.47 1.80 -8.21
CA GLY A 127 -15.99 1.80 -9.58
C GLY A 127 -14.48 1.72 -9.58
N MET A 128 -13.88 1.60 -10.73
CA MET A 128 -12.44 1.38 -10.87
C MET A 128 -11.86 2.38 -11.88
N THR A 129 -10.94 3.20 -11.42
CA THR A 129 -10.17 4.11 -12.28
C THR A 129 -9.07 3.37 -13.03
N ALA A 130 -8.49 4.00 -14.04
CA ALA A 130 -7.36 3.43 -14.79
C ALA A 130 -6.15 3.17 -13.88
N ALA A 131 -5.87 4.06 -12.92
CA ALA A 131 -4.77 3.91 -11.97
C ALA A 131 -4.99 2.72 -11.03
N GLU A 132 -6.20 2.58 -10.48
CA GLU A 132 -6.56 1.44 -9.65
C GLU A 132 -6.46 0.11 -10.41
N LYS A 133 -6.92 0.07 -11.66
CA LYS A 133 -6.78 -1.09 -12.52
C LYS A 133 -5.31 -1.44 -12.77
N ASN A 134 -4.47 -0.46 -13.07
CA ASN A 134 -3.03 -0.67 -13.27
C ASN A 134 -2.35 -1.19 -11.99
N LEU A 135 -2.69 -0.64 -10.82
CA LEU A 135 -2.19 -1.17 -9.55
C LEU A 135 -2.62 -2.63 -9.35
N ILE A 136 -3.90 -2.96 -9.57
CA ILE A 136 -4.41 -4.32 -9.41
C ILE A 136 -3.67 -5.30 -10.33
N LEU A 137 -3.46 -4.91 -11.59
CA LEU A 137 -2.73 -5.73 -12.57
C LEU A 137 -1.25 -5.91 -12.22
N SER A 138 -0.66 -4.99 -11.45
CA SER A 138 0.74 -5.06 -11.01
C SER A 138 0.95 -5.97 -9.79
N ILE A 139 -0.12 -6.36 -9.07
CA ILE A 139 -0.02 -7.14 -7.82
C ILE A 139 0.79 -8.43 -7.97
N PRO A 140 0.60 -9.27 -9.01
CA PRO A 140 1.38 -10.51 -9.15
C PRO A 140 2.88 -10.26 -9.19
N GLU A 141 3.31 -9.27 -9.97
CA GLU A 141 4.71 -8.88 -10.08
C GLU A 141 5.24 -8.27 -8.78
N ALA A 142 4.47 -7.38 -8.17
CA ALA A 142 4.82 -6.74 -6.90
C ALA A 142 5.02 -7.78 -5.79
N MET A 143 4.09 -8.73 -5.65
CA MET A 143 4.17 -9.78 -4.62
C MET A 143 5.32 -10.77 -4.86
N ALA A 144 5.69 -11.01 -6.11
CA ALA A 144 6.82 -11.86 -6.46
C ALA A 144 8.18 -11.18 -6.16
N LYS A 145 8.27 -9.85 -6.33
CA LYS A 145 9.52 -9.08 -6.17
C LYS A 145 9.74 -8.53 -4.76
N THR A 146 8.75 -8.59 -3.88
CA THR A 146 8.83 -7.99 -2.54
C THR A 146 8.60 -9.00 -1.44
N GLU A 147 9.24 -8.77 -0.29
CA GLU A 147 9.12 -9.66 0.87
C GLU A 147 8.10 -9.16 1.89
N ARG A 148 8.11 -7.85 2.18
CA ARG A 148 7.36 -7.23 3.29
C ARG A 148 6.10 -6.50 2.86
N VAL A 149 5.91 -6.30 1.56
CA VAL A 149 4.73 -5.58 1.04
C VAL A 149 3.49 -6.47 1.10
N CYS A 150 2.43 -5.92 1.68
CA CYS A 150 1.10 -6.51 1.68
C CYS A 150 0.15 -5.67 0.82
N SER A 151 -0.69 -6.36 0.06
CA SER A 151 -1.67 -5.75 -0.83
C SER A 151 -3.09 -6.02 -0.38
N SER A 152 -3.97 -5.06 -0.60
CA SER A 152 -5.39 -5.22 -0.35
C SER A 152 -6.24 -4.50 -1.39
N VAL A 153 -7.36 -5.10 -1.76
CA VAL A 153 -8.32 -4.49 -2.68
C VAL A 153 -9.72 -4.57 -2.06
N ASN A 154 -10.37 -3.42 -1.87
CA ASN A 154 -11.74 -3.39 -1.37
C ASN A 154 -12.72 -3.28 -2.54
N VAL A 155 -13.50 -4.35 -2.77
CA VAL A 155 -14.37 -4.49 -3.95
C VAL A 155 -15.83 -4.14 -3.69
N SER A 156 -16.18 -3.77 -2.44
CA SER A 156 -17.57 -3.45 -2.10
C SER A 156 -17.70 -2.55 -0.88
N SER A 157 -18.89 -1.97 -0.75
CA SER A 157 -19.38 -1.38 0.50
C SER A 157 -20.90 -1.60 0.62
N THR A 158 -21.45 -1.47 1.84
CA THR A 158 -22.91 -1.53 2.06
C THR A 158 -23.67 -0.48 1.27
N LYS A 159 -23.03 0.66 0.96
CA LYS A 159 -23.64 1.76 0.19
C LYS A 159 -23.64 1.51 -1.31
N THR A 160 -22.63 0.82 -1.83
CA THR A 160 -22.41 0.68 -3.28
C THR A 160 -22.69 -0.71 -3.82
N GLY A 161 -22.82 -1.70 -2.94
CA GLY A 161 -22.90 -3.11 -3.32
C GLY A 161 -21.54 -3.65 -3.78
N LEU A 162 -21.57 -4.75 -4.51
CA LEU A 162 -20.39 -5.44 -5.05
C LEU A 162 -20.03 -4.90 -6.44
N ASN A 163 -18.78 -4.55 -6.64
CA ASN A 163 -18.22 -4.30 -7.96
C ASN A 163 -17.80 -5.65 -8.60
N MET A 164 -18.69 -6.23 -9.40
CA MET A 164 -18.48 -7.56 -10.00
C MET A 164 -17.32 -7.59 -10.99
N ASP A 165 -17.02 -6.50 -11.68
CA ASP A 165 -15.86 -6.40 -12.58
C ASP A 165 -14.56 -6.48 -11.79
N ALA A 166 -14.51 -5.81 -10.62
CA ALA A 166 -13.37 -5.90 -9.71
C ALA A 166 -13.23 -7.31 -9.11
N VAL A 167 -14.34 -7.96 -8.73
CA VAL A 167 -14.35 -9.34 -8.21
C VAL A 167 -13.78 -10.31 -9.27
N TYR A 168 -14.25 -10.19 -10.52
CA TYR A 168 -13.75 -11.01 -11.62
C TYR A 168 -12.25 -10.80 -11.86
N LEU A 169 -11.82 -9.53 -11.91
CA LEU A 169 -10.42 -9.18 -12.08
C LEU A 169 -9.55 -9.73 -10.94
N MET A 170 -10.02 -9.60 -9.69
CA MET A 170 -9.30 -10.12 -8.53
C MET A 170 -9.17 -11.64 -8.55
N GLY A 171 -10.17 -12.37 -9.03
CA GLY A 171 -10.06 -13.82 -9.22
C GLY A 171 -8.91 -14.19 -10.15
N GLN A 172 -8.73 -13.45 -11.25
CA GLN A 172 -7.61 -13.64 -12.17
C GLN A 172 -6.26 -13.27 -11.53
N VAL A 173 -6.21 -12.14 -10.82
CA VAL A 173 -4.99 -11.64 -10.15
C VAL A 173 -4.53 -12.60 -9.06
N VAL A 174 -5.44 -13.15 -8.25
CA VAL A 174 -5.10 -14.16 -7.23
C VAL A 174 -4.46 -15.39 -7.87
N LYS A 175 -5.04 -15.91 -8.96
CA LYS A 175 -4.46 -17.03 -9.70
C LYS A 175 -3.09 -16.71 -10.27
N GLN A 176 -2.91 -15.53 -10.85
CA GLN A 176 -1.63 -15.06 -11.39
C GLN A 176 -0.58 -14.90 -10.28
N THR A 177 -0.98 -14.36 -9.12
CA THR A 177 -0.11 -14.20 -7.95
C THR A 177 0.36 -15.56 -7.42
N ALA A 178 -0.55 -16.54 -7.33
CA ALA A 178 -0.20 -17.89 -6.94
C ALA A 178 0.84 -18.50 -7.89
N THR A 179 0.64 -18.33 -9.20
CA THR A 179 1.56 -18.82 -10.24
C THR A 179 2.92 -18.09 -10.18
N ALA A 180 2.91 -16.78 -10.05
CA ALA A 180 4.13 -15.96 -10.01
C ALA A 180 5.00 -16.23 -8.77
N THR A 181 4.39 -16.72 -7.68
CA THR A 181 5.09 -16.98 -6.41
C THR A 181 5.16 -18.48 -6.06
N LYS A 182 4.94 -19.38 -7.03
CA LYS A 182 4.91 -20.83 -6.80
C LYS A 182 6.19 -21.37 -6.18
N GLU A 183 7.35 -20.83 -6.57
CA GLU A 183 8.67 -21.25 -6.05
C GLU A 183 8.84 -20.96 -4.55
N SER A 184 8.09 -20.00 -4.01
CA SER A 184 8.02 -19.69 -2.59
C SER A 184 6.75 -20.24 -1.91
N GLY A 185 6.17 -21.33 -2.45
CA GLY A 185 4.95 -21.93 -1.92
C GLY A 185 3.71 -21.06 -2.07
N SER A 186 3.66 -20.21 -3.10
CA SER A 186 2.58 -19.26 -3.38
C SER A 186 2.37 -18.22 -2.24
N LEU A 187 3.43 -17.88 -1.51
CA LEU A 187 3.38 -16.97 -0.36
C LEU A 187 2.86 -15.58 -0.72
N GLY A 188 2.93 -15.16 -2.00
CA GLY A 188 2.34 -13.92 -2.48
C GLY A 188 0.85 -13.82 -2.20
N CYS A 189 0.11 -14.94 -2.25
CA CYS A 189 -1.31 -14.96 -1.93
C CYS A 189 -1.60 -14.72 -0.44
N ALA A 190 -0.69 -15.11 0.46
CA ALA A 190 -0.82 -14.84 1.89
C ALA A 190 -0.64 -13.35 2.24
N LYS A 191 -0.06 -12.57 1.33
CA LYS A 191 0.14 -11.13 1.46
C LYS A 191 -0.92 -10.30 0.69
N LEU A 192 -1.91 -10.95 0.07
CA LEU A 192 -2.97 -10.33 -0.72
C LEU A 192 -4.32 -10.61 -0.09
N VAL A 193 -5.08 -9.56 0.19
CA VAL A 193 -6.44 -9.67 0.74
C VAL A 193 -7.43 -8.94 -0.16
N VAL A 194 -8.56 -9.60 -0.45
CA VAL A 194 -9.72 -8.99 -1.10
C VAL A 194 -10.77 -8.72 -0.04
N PHE A 195 -11.06 -7.44 0.19
CA PHE A 195 -12.05 -7.02 1.19
C PHE A 195 -13.41 -6.77 0.56
N CYS A 196 -14.43 -7.10 1.33
CA CYS A 196 -15.81 -6.79 1.05
C CYS A 196 -16.37 -6.03 2.26
N ASN A 197 -16.82 -4.80 2.04
CA ASN A 197 -17.42 -3.96 3.09
C ASN A 197 -16.50 -3.70 4.30
N ALA A 198 -15.20 -3.50 4.05
CA ALA A 198 -14.30 -3.10 5.13
C ALA A 198 -14.62 -1.67 5.58
N PRO A 199 -14.71 -1.42 6.90
CA PRO A 199 -14.87 -0.07 7.43
C PRO A 199 -13.61 0.77 7.18
N ASP A 200 -13.79 2.07 7.00
CA ASP A 200 -12.70 3.01 6.74
C ASP A 200 -11.71 3.07 7.92
N ASP A 201 -12.21 2.95 9.15
CA ASP A 201 -11.42 2.93 10.39
C ASP A 201 -10.98 1.53 10.82
N ASN A 202 -10.78 0.62 9.90
CA ASN A 202 -10.32 -0.72 10.22
C ASN A 202 -8.92 -0.69 10.87
N PRO A 203 -8.77 -0.97 12.17
CA PRO A 203 -7.49 -0.84 12.87
C PRO A 203 -6.45 -1.85 12.38
N PHE A 204 -6.88 -2.94 11.77
CA PHE A 204 -5.98 -4.00 11.30
C PHE A 204 -5.14 -3.60 10.09
N MET A 205 -5.72 -2.78 9.19
CA MET A 205 -5.05 -2.26 7.99
C MET A 205 -5.50 -0.83 7.67
N ALA A 206 -5.70 -0.02 8.69
CA ALA A 206 -6.39 1.26 8.59
C ALA A 206 -5.82 2.18 7.51
N GLY A 207 -4.51 2.34 7.39
CA GLY A 207 -3.90 3.17 6.36
C GLY A 207 -4.25 2.77 4.93
N ALA A 208 -4.54 1.49 4.69
CA ALA A 208 -4.92 0.98 3.37
C ALA A 208 -6.34 1.39 2.93
N PHE A 209 -7.12 2.00 3.83
CA PHE A 209 -8.47 2.50 3.56
C PHE A 209 -8.59 4.02 3.72
N HIS A 210 -7.54 4.68 4.21
CA HIS A 210 -7.55 6.12 4.45
C HIS A 210 -7.70 6.94 3.17
N GLY A 211 -8.52 7.98 3.27
CA GLY A 211 -8.68 9.02 2.25
C GLY A 211 -7.69 10.17 2.43
N VAL A 212 -7.95 11.26 1.71
CA VAL A 212 -7.09 12.46 1.73
C VAL A 212 -7.31 13.38 2.93
N THR A 213 -8.33 13.13 3.74
CA THR A 213 -8.72 13.96 4.90
C THR A 213 -8.26 13.40 6.23
N GLU A 214 -7.53 12.29 6.21
CA GLU A 214 -7.03 11.64 7.41
C GLU A 214 -5.81 12.33 7.98
N ALA A 215 -5.50 12.03 9.26
CA ALA A 215 -4.33 12.58 9.93
C ALA A 215 -3.02 12.12 9.27
N ASP A 216 -1.97 12.96 9.34
CA ASP A 216 -0.66 12.68 8.74
C ASP A 216 0.02 11.40 9.27
N ALA A 217 -0.24 11.05 10.52
CA ALA A 217 0.24 9.83 11.13
C ALA A 217 -0.66 9.42 12.30
N ILE A 218 -0.95 8.13 12.41
CA ILE A 218 -1.76 7.54 13.47
C ILE A 218 -1.02 6.30 13.99
N ILE A 219 -1.11 6.05 15.28
CA ILE A 219 -0.62 4.83 15.93
C ILE A 219 -1.81 4.03 16.42
N ASN A 220 -1.96 2.81 15.94
CA ASN A 220 -2.96 1.87 16.41
C ASN A 220 -2.29 0.72 17.14
N VAL A 221 -2.87 0.35 18.28
CA VAL A 221 -2.45 -0.80 19.06
C VAL A 221 -3.53 -1.88 18.97
N GLY A 222 -3.19 -3.00 18.37
CA GLY A 222 -4.05 -4.17 18.31
C GLY A 222 -3.62 -5.20 19.36
N VAL A 223 -4.55 -5.64 20.19
CA VAL A 223 -4.34 -6.71 21.16
C VAL A 223 -4.98 -7.97 20.60
N SER A 224 -4.18 -9.03 20.43
CA SER A 224 -4.66 -10.36 20.06
C SER A 224 -4.50 -11.29 21.25
N GLY A 225 -5.58 -11.91 21.64
CA GLY A 225 -5.61 -12.94 22.67
C GLY A 225 -6.11 -14.27 22.12
N PRO A 226 -6.03 -15.35 22.91
CA PRO A 226 -6.61 -16.65 22.57
C PRO A 226 -8.12 -16.59 22.52
#